data_7b7058cb1e3aa255ebf3bf7c0cb1bbcd
#
_entry.id   7b7058cb1e3aa255ebf3bf7c0cb1bbcd
#
_cell.length_a   1.000
_cell.length_b   1.000
_cell.length_c   1.000
_cell.angle_alpha   90.00
_cell.angle_beta   90.00
_cell.angle_gamma   90.00
#
_symmetry.space_group_name_H-M   'P 1'
#
loop_
_entity.id
_entity.type
_entity.pdbx_description
1 polymer ?
#
loop_
_entity_poly.entity_id
_entity_poly.type
_entity_poly.pdbx_seq_one_letter_code
_entity_poly.pdbx_strand_id
1 'polypeptide(L)'
;MRKILLLITALMIGMGAYAQIEHPVKWAYAFKRTSATEGVVFLKATIEDGWHIYSLNVKDGGPIKTSFTFEPTKEYSLVGKASEPAPVTKFEKSFNMNVSYFEKEVVFQQKIKLKSPAASVIKGKLEYMTCNDHKCLPPDDIDFSVPVGK
;
A
#
# COMPACT_ATOMS: atom_id res chain seq x y z
N MET A 1 -22.29 41.61 -29.05
CA MET A 1 -21.22 41.67 -28.03
C MET A 1 -21.61 40.96 -26.74
N ARG A 2 -22.74 41.23 -26.10
CA ARG A 2 -23.20 40.59 -24.84
C ARG A 2 -23.32 39.06 -24.92
N LYS A 3 -23.77 38.48 -26.03
CA LYS A 3 -23.88 37.03 -26.24
C LYS A 3 -22.53 36.33 -26.42
N ILE A 4 -21.55 37.02 -27.03
CA ILE A 4 -20.17 36.50 -27.20
C ILE A 4 -19.45 36.51 -25.87
N LEU A 5 -19.64 37.54 -25.02
CA LEU A 5 -19.05 37.63 -23.68
C LEU A 5 -19.55 36.50 -22.80
N LEU A 6 -20.85 36.15 -22.85
CA LEU A 6 -21.43 35.05 -22.10
C LEU A 6 -20.87 33.67 -22.54
N LEU A 7 -20.62 33.48 -23.83
CA LEU A 7 -20.02 32.27 -24.37
C LEU A 7 -18.55 32.11 -23.91
N ILE A 8 -17.80 33.18 -23.89
CA ILE A 8 -16.39 33.16 -23.42
C ILE A 8 -16.33 32.88 -21.93
N THR A 9 -17.24 33.45 -21.12
CA THR A 9 -17.30 33.21 -19.67
C THR A 9 -17.68 31.75 -19.36
N ALA A 10 -18.62 31.18 -20.10
CA ALA A 10 -19.01 29.77 -19.96
C ALA A 10 -17.87 28.79 -20.33
N LEU A 11 -17.06 29.14 -21.32
CA LEU A 11 -15.92 28.33 -21.75
C LEU A 11 -14.77 28.35 -20.71
N MET A 12 -14.58 29.47 -20.01
CA MET A 12 -13.54 29.60 -18.95
C MET A 12 -13.88 28.80 -17.68
N ILE A 13 -15.15 28.58 -17.35
CA ILE A 13 -15.59 27.84 -16.16
C ILE A 13 -15.40 26.33 -16.32
N GLY A 14 -15.37 25.82 -17.56
CA GLY A 14 -15.21 24.39 -17.83
C GLY A 14 -13.81 23.81 -17.71
N MET A 15 -12.78 24.63 -17.54
CA MET A 15 -11.36 24.19 -17.58
C MET A 15 -10.76 23.79 -16.22
N GLY A 16 -11.51 23.85 -15.12
CA GLY A 16 -10.99 23.69 -13.75
C GLY A 16 -11.29 22.38 -13.02
N ALA A 17 -12.03 21.45 -13.62
CA ALA A 17 -12.43 20.22 -12.91
C ALA A 17 -11.51 19.03 -13.19
N TYR A 18 -10.22 19.16 -12.98
CA TYR A 18 -9.38 17.98 -12.80
C TYR A 18 -9.61 17.45 -11.40
N ALA A 19 -10.40 16.39 -11.27
CA ALA A 19 -10.44 15.62 -10.03
C ALA A 19 -9.04 15.04 -9.80
N GLN A 20 -8.27 15.65 -8.91
CA GLN A 20 -6.98 15.09 -8.49
C GLN A 20 -7.27 13.82 -7.69
N ILE A 21 -6.94 12.67 -8.27
CA ILE A 21 -6.95 11.40 -7.54
C ILE A 21 -5.80 11.49 -6.53
N GLU A 22 -6.15 11.50 -5.26
CA GLU A 22 -5.17 11.54 -4.17
C GLU A 22 -4.48 10.18 -4.06
N HIS A 23 -3.15 10.16 -4.09
CA HIS A 23 -2.32 8.99 -3.86
C HIS A 23 -1.31 9.28 -2.73
N PRO A 24 -1.79 9.36 -1.47
CA PRO A 24 -0.96 9.78 -0.34
C PRO A 24 0.04 8.71 0.12
N VAL A 25 0.07 7.55 -0.51
CA VAL A 25 0.97 6.45 -0.15
C VAL A 25 1.81 6.05 -1.35
N LYS A 26 3.14 6.03 -1.15
CA LYS A 26 4.10 5.56 -2.16
C LYS A 26 4.74 4.26 -1.68
N TRP A 27 4.73 3.25 -2.54
CA TRP A 27 5.32 1.95 -2.23
C TRP A 27 6.66 1.77 -2.92
N ALA A 28 7.59 1.15 -2.18
CA ALA A 28 8.89 0.72 -2.70
C ALA A 28 9.19 -0.71 -2.24
N TYR A 29 9.87 -1.45 -3.06
CA TYR A 29 10.10 -2.88 -2.86
C TYR A 29 11.59 -3.20 -2.97
N ALA A 30 12.06 -4.13 -2.14
CA ALA A 30 13.43 -4.62 -2.19
C ALA A 30 13.48 -6.09 -1.76
N PHE A 31 14.48 -6.81 -2.27
CA PHE A 31 14.83 -8.16 -1.79
C PHE A 31 16.25 -8.14 -1.25
N LYS A 32 16.45 -8.73 -0.09
CA LYS A 32 17.77 -8.97 0.48
C LYS A 32 17.97 -10.45 0.71
N ARG A 33 18.98 -11.02 0.02
CA ARG A 33 19.40 -12.40 0.24
C ARG A 33 20.08 -12.52 1.61
N THR A 34 19.68 -13.50 2.41
CA THR A 34 20.25 -13.77 3.74
C THR A 34 21.13 -15.01 3.75
N SER A 35 20.91 -15.94 2.83
CA SER A 35 21.74 -17.12 2.60
C SER A 35 21.64 -17.57 1.13
N ALA A 36 22.28 -18.67 0.77
CA ALA A 36 22.18 -19.24 -0.58
C ALA A 36 20.72 -19.57 -0.98
N THR A 37 19.88 -19.94 -0.02
CA THR A 37 18.50 -20.40 -0.25
C THR A 37 17.43 -19.55 0.47
N GLU A 38 17.79 -18.46 1.13
CA GLU A 38 16.86 -17.64 1.89
C GLU A 38 17.05 -16.15 1.63
N GLY A 39 15.98 -15.41 1.80
CA GLY A 39 15.99 -13.96 1.73
C GLY A 39 14.73 -13.35 2.33
N VAL A 40 14.70 -12.04 2.33
CA VAL A 40 13.58 -11.24 2.85
C VAL A 40 13.15 -10.25 1.79
N VAL A 41 11.85 -10.22 1.50
CA VAL A 41 11.20 -9.16 0.73
C VAL A 41 10.83 -8.05 1.70
N PHE A 42 11.21 -6.83 1.38
CA PHE A 42 10.83 -5.61 2.08
C PHE A 42 9.84 -4.86 1.22
N LEU A 43 8.73 -4.47 1.83
CA LEU A 43 7.68 -3.67 1.20
C LEU A 43 7.52 -2.42 2.05
N LYS A 44 8.02 -1.29 1.55
CA LYS A 44 8.02 -0.01 2.26
C LYS A 44 6.89 0.87 1.76
N ALA A 45 6.03 1.32 2.67
CA ALA A 45 5.11 2.43 2.44
C ALA A 45 5.73 3.73 2.96
N THR A 46 5.69 4.78 2.14
CA THR A 46 5.93 6.17 2.55
C THR A 46 4.60 6.91 2.46
N ILE A 47 4.16 7.47 3.57
CA ILE A 47 2.81 7.99 3.78
C ILE A 47 2.91 9.50 3.96
N GLU A 48 2.10 10.26 3.24
CA GLU A 48 2.05 11.72 3.36
C GLU A 48 1.54 12.15 4.74
N ASP A 49 2.00 13.30 5.21
CA ASP A 49 1.61 13.83 6.52
C ASP A 49 0.09 13.96 6.65
N GLY A 50 -0.43 13.55 7.80
CA GLY A 50 -1.85 13.54 8.10
C GLY A 50 -2.61 12.31 7.57
N TRP A 51 -1.95 11.44 6.80
CA TRP A 51 -2.52 10.18 6.34
C TRP A 51 -1.95 8.99 7.12
N HIS A 52 -2.67 7.88 7.10
CA HIS A 52 -2.25 6.62 7.70
C HIS A 52 -2.77 5.41 6.90
N ILE A 53 -2.09 4.28 7.02
CA ILE A 53 -2.52 2.98 6.53
C ILE A 53 -2.65 2.00 7.69
N TYR A 54 -3.47 0.98 7.54
CA TYR A 54 -3.77 0.07 8.62
C TYR A 54 -2.79 -1.10 8.70
N SER A 55 -2.65 -1.66 9.91
CA SER A 55 -1.85 -2.84 10.22
C SER A 55 -2.30 -4.07 9.43
N LEU A 56 -1.43 -5.09 9.33
CA LEU A 56 -1.78 -6.44 8.85
C LEU A 56 -2.82 -7.14 9.77
N ASN A 57 -2.97 -6.65 11.01
CA ASN A 57 -3.71 -7.30 12.09
C ASN A 57 -4.91 -6.48 12.55
N VAL A 58 -5.72 -5.98 11.62
CA VAL A 58 -7.00 -5.34 11.95
C VAL A 58 -8.05 -6.41 12.23
N LYS A 59 -8.87 -6.21 13.28
CA LYS A 59 -9.98 -7.11 13.64
C LYS A 59 -11.15 -6.94 12.68
N ASP A 60 -11.97 -7.97 12.57
CA ASP A 60 -13.20 -7.93 11.77
C ASP A 60 -14.14 -6.80 12.22
N GLY A 61 -14.78 -6.16 11.24
CA GLY A 61 -15.62 -4.98 11.46
C GLY A 61 -14.87 -3.65 11.44
N GLY A 62 -13.55 -3.67 11.34
CA GLY A 62 -12.71 -2.49 11.20
C GLY A 62 -12.45 -2.11 9.73
N PRO A 63 -11.50 -1.17 9.52
CA PRO A 63 -11.06 -0.80 8.18
C PRO A 63 -10.37 -1.96 7.47
N ILE A 64 -10.25 -1.86 6.14
CA ILE A 64 -9.51 -2.84 5.36
C ILE A 64 -8.03 -2.77 5.77
N LYS A 65 -7.53 -3.91 6.24
CA LYS A 65 -6.13 -4.07 6.65
C LYS A 65 -5.19 -4.06 5.45
N THR A 66 -3.94 -3.67 5.67
CA THR A 66 -2.89 -3.94 4.68
C THR A 66 -2.70 -5.45 4.52
N SER A 67 -2.65 -5.93 3.29
CA SER A 67 -2.46 -7.34 2.98
C SER A 67 -1.54 -7.55 1.78
N PHE A 68 -0.80 -8.66 1.77
CA PHE A 68 0.10 -9.04 0.69
C PHE A 68 -0.23 -10.45 0.22
N THR A 69 -0.54 -10.58 -1.07
CA THR A 69 -0.78 -11.87 -1.72
C THR A 69 0.34 -12.12 -2.72
N PHE A 70 1.20 -13.10 -2.45
CA PHE A 70 2.30 -13.47 -3.33
C PHE A 70 1.83 -14.47 -4.37
N GLU A 71 2.26 -14.32 -5.61
CA GLU A 71 1.95 -15.28 -6.67
C GLU A 71 2.59 -16.64 -6.37
N PRO A 72 1.81 -17.75 -6.44
CA PRO A 72 2.35 -19.08 -6.24
C PRO A 72 3.31 -19.44 -7.37
N THR A 73 4.48 -19.99 -7.02
CA THR A 73 5.51 -20.40 -7.96
C THR A 73 6.28 -21.62 -7.46
N LYS A 74 6.97 -22.30 -8.39
CA LYS A 74 7.90 -23.39 -8.06
C LYS A 74 9.28 -22.88 -7.64
N GLU A 75 9.59 -21.61 -7.87
CA GLU A 75 10.92 -21.03 -7.65
C GLU A 75 11.20 -20.64 -6.21
N TYR A 76 10.16 -20.31 -5.45
CA TYR A 76 10.26 -19.95 -4.04
C TYR A 76 9.05 -20.43 -3.22
N SER A 77 9.16 -20.33 -1.92
CA SER A 77 8.03 -20.49 -0.98
C SER A 77 8.11 -19.43 0.12
N LEU A 78 6.95 -19.03 0.63
CA LEU A 78 6.86 -18.15 1.78
C LEU A 78 7.26 -18.89 3.07
N VAL A 79 7.95 -18.22 3.96
CA VAL A 79 8.29 -18.73 5.31
C VAL A 79 7.54 -17.91 6.33
N GLY A 80 6.50 -18.51 6.91
CA GLY A 80 5.60 -17.82 7.82
C GLY A 80 4.72 -16.76 7.14
N LYS A 81 4.18 -15.85 7.93
CA LYS A 81 3.39 -14.71 7.47
C LYS A 81 4.26 -13.46 7.36
N ALA A 82 3.79 -12.50 6.59
CA ALA A 82 4.36 -11.16 6.58
C ALA A 82 4.35 -10.56 8.00
N SER A 83 5.40 -9.83 8.33
CA SER A 83 5.58 -9.16 9.63
C SER A 83 5.64 -7.65 9.45
N GLU A 84 5.29 -6.94 10.52
CA GLU A 84 5.29 -5.49 10.61
C GLU A 84 5.99 -5.04 11.91
N PRO A 85 6.49 -3.79 12.00
CA PRO A 85 6.95 -3.20 13.26
C PRO A 85 5.76 -2.95 14.19
N ALA A 86 6.02 -2.50 15.42
CA ALA A 86 4.97 -2.15 16.37
C ALA A 86 4.12 -0.98 15.81
N PRO A 87 2.79 -1.17 15.59
CA PRO A 87 1.91 -0.11 15.12
C PRO A 87 1.50 0.84 16.25
N VAL A 88 1.00 2.02 15.87
CA VAL A 88 0.24 2.88 16.77
C VAL A 88 -1.18 2.32 16.88
N THR A 89 -1.75 2.30 18.09
CA THR A 89 -3.13 1.86 18.32
C THR A 89 -3.95 3.02 18.89
N LYS A 90 -5.10 3.32 18.28
CA LYS A 90 -6.00 4.41 18.66
C LYS A 90 -7.45 3.93 18.58
N PHE A 91 -8.32 4.49 19.44
CA PHE A 91 -9.75 4.26 19.30
C PHE A 91 -10.29 5.07 18.12
N GLU A 92 -10.86 4.38 17.15
CA GLU A 92 -11.42 4.97 15.94
C GLU A 92 -12.94 5.00 16.02
N LYS A 93 -13.51 6.21 16.09
CA LYS A 93 -14.95 6.40 16.27
C LYS A 93 -15.77 5.86 15.11
N SER A 94 -15.25 5.97 13.88
CA SER A 94 -15.93 5.51 12.67
C SER A 94 -16.19 4.00 12.67
N PHE A 95 -15.33 3.25 13.35
CA PHE A 95 -15.44 1.78 13.48
C PHE A 95 -15.83 1.33 14.89
N ASN A 96 -15.95 2.28 15.84
CA ASN A 96 -16.24 2.01 17.25
C ASN A 96 -15.32 0.96 17.89
N MET A 97 -14.02 0.97 17.54
CA MET A 97 -13.03 0.01 18.02
C MET A 97 -11.61 0.58 18.04
N ASN A 98 -10.72 -0.08 18.77
CA ASN A 98 -9.30 0.20 18.65
C ASN A 98 -8.75 -0.38 17.35
N VAL A 99 -8.11 0.45 16.55
CA VAL A 99 -7.42 0.06 15.31
C VAL A 99 -5.93 0.35 15.42
N SER A 100 -5.15 -0.49 14.76
CA SER A 100 -3.70 -0.36 14.65
C SER A 100 -3.33 0.13 13.26
N TYR A 101 -2.44 1.14 13.20
CA TYR A 101 -2.10 1.82 11.95
C TYR A 101 -0.66 2.36 11.97
N PHE A 102 -0.20 2.83 10.80
CA PHE A 102 1.10 3.45 10.60
C PHE A 102 0.97 4.81 9.93
N GLU A 103 1.80 5.75 10.34
CA GLU A 103 1.98 7.08 9.77
C GLU A 103 3.40 7.25 9.28
N LYS A 104 3.63 8.21 8.38
CA LYS A 104 4.94 8.58 7.81
C LYS A 104 5.58 7.45 7.00
N GLU A 105 6.01 6.39 7.65
CA GLU A 105 6.58 5.24 6.96
C GLU A 105 6.44 3.94 7.75
N VAL A 106 6.36 2.84 7.01
CA VAL A 106 6.41 1.49 7.57
C VAL A 106 7.09 0.54 6.58
N VAL A 107 7.82 -0.43 7.10
CA VAL A 107 8.45 -1.50 6.32
C VAL A 107 7.90 -2.84 6.77
N PHE A 108 7.14 -3.47 5.89
CA PHE A 108 6.69 -4.85 6.07
C PHE A 108 7.75 -5.80 5.53
N GLN A 109 7.81 -7.02 6.09
CA GLN A 109 8.81 -8.00 5.72
C GLN A 109 8.17 -9.37 5.50
N GLN A 110 8.54 -10.05 4.40
CA GLN A 110 8.18 -11.44 4.15
C GLN A 110 9.43 -12.28 3.93
N LYS A 111 9.62 -13.29 4.77
CA LYS A 111 10.71 -14.26 4.60
C LYS A 111 10.38 -15.21 3.46
N ILE A 112 11.37 -15.48 2.63
CA ILE A 112 11.29 -16.31 1.43
C ILE A 112 12.36 -17.40 1.47
N LYS A 113 11.97 -18.63 1.13
CA LYS A 113 12.90 -19.71 0.83
C LYS A 113 12.96 -19.91 -0.68
N LEU A 114 14.14 -19.69 -1.27
CA LEU A 114 14.41 -19.90 -2.69
C LEU A 114 14.58 -21.40 -2.94
N LYS A 115 13.87 -21.93 -3.92
CA LYS A 115 13.94 -23.35 -4.34
C LYS A 115 14.83 -23.53 -5.57
N SER A 116 15.15 -22.44 -6.25
CA SER A 116 16.00 -22.42 -7.43
C SER A 116 16.95 -21.22 -7.36
N PRO A 117 18.23 -21.38 -7.69
CA PRO A 117 19.15 -20.26 -7.87
C PRO A 117 18.76 -19.35 -9.06
N ALA A 118 17.90 -19.85 -9.96
CA ALA A 118 17.37 -19.11 -11.10
C ALA A 118 16.13 -18.26 -10.76
N ALA A 119 15.66 -18.26 -9.51
CA ALA A 119 14.59 -17.35 -9.08
C ALA A 119 15.01 -15.91 -9.39
N SER A 120 14.26 -15.26 -10.28
CA SER A 120 14.63 -13.96 -10.83
C SER A 120 13.73 -12.83 -10.34
N VAL A 121 12.47 -13.15 -10.00
CA VAL A 121 11.47 -12.16 -9.61
C VAL A 121 10.45 -12.75 -8.63
N ILE A 122 10.06 -11.97 -7.64
CA ILE A 122 8.96 -12.27 -6.73
C ILE A 122 7.82 -11.31 -7.06
N LYS A 123 6.65 -11.85 -7.40
CA LYS A 123 5.47 -11.06 -7.76
C LYS A 123 4.36 -11.25 -6.76
N GLY A 124 3.48 -10.28 -6.70
CA GLY A 124 2.30 -10.35 -5.87
C GLY A 124 1.43 -9.12 -6.01
N LYS A 125 0.41 -9.09 -5.17
CA LYS A 125 -0.55 -7.99 -5.06
C LYS A 125 -0.59 -7.52 -3.62
N LEU A 126 -0.65 -6.22 -3.42
CA LEU A 126 -0.94 -5.62 -2.12
C LEU A 126 -2.28 -4.91 -2.17
N GLU A 127 -3.04 -5.03 -1.10
CA GLU A 127 -4.26 -4.28 -0.85
C GLU A 127 -4.08 -3.47 0.41
N TYR A 128 -4.52 -2.23 0.42
CA TYR A 128 -4.51 -1.37 1.60
C TYR A 128 -5.60 -0.30 1.53
N MET A 129 -6.03 0.17 2.69
CA MET A 129 -6.87 1.35 2.81
C MET A 129 -6.08 2.47 3.48
N THR A 130 -6.26 3.70 3.01
CA THR A 130 -5.65 4.88 3.62
C THR A 130 -6.72 5.89 4.03
N CYS A 131 -6.53 6.46 5.21
CA CYS A 131 -7.43 7.44 5.79
C CYS A 131 -6.65 8.63 6.36
N ASN A 132 -7.35 9.74 6.53
CA ASN A 132 -6.93 10.88 7.35
C ASN A 132 -8.04 11.22 8.34
N ASP A 133 -7.92 12.31 9.09
CA ASP A 133 -8.90 12.73 10.10
C ASP A 133 -10.29 13.10 9.52
N HIS A 134 -10.41 13.25 8.20
CA HIS A 134 -11.62 13.71 7.52
C HIS A 134 -12.27 12.65 6.64
N LYS A 135 -11.47 11.77 6.03
CA LYS A 135 -11.95 10.80 5.04
C LYS A 135 -11.06 9.57 4.90
N CYS A 136 -11.66 8.50 4.39
CA CYS A 136 -10.95 7.34 3.88
C CYS A 136 -11.07 7.30 2.36
N LEU A 137 -9.99 6.93 1.67
CA LEU A 137 -10.03 6.60 0.26
C LEU A 137 -10.50 5.15 0.08
N PRO A 138 -11.10 4.81 -1.06
CA PRO A 138 -11.37 3.42 -1.39
C PRO A 138 -10.11 2.58 -1.27
N PRO A 139 -10.22 1.28 -0.95
CA PRO A 139 -9.07 0.38 -0.96
C PRO A 139 -8.38 0.41 -2.32
N ASP A 140 -7.06 0.38 -2.28
CA ASP A 140 -6.21 0.36 -3.47
C ASP A 140 -5.51 -0.99 -3.59
N ASP A 141 -5.54 -1.55 -4.81
CA ASP A 141 -4.91 -2.82 -5.19
C ASP A 141 -3.73 -2.53 -6.11
N ILE A 142 -2.51 -2.87 -5.69
CA ILE A 142 -1.29 -2.62 -6.45
C ILE A 142 -0.56 -3.94 -6.72
N ASP A 143 -0.26 -4.20 -7.99
CA ASP A 143 0.63 -5.30 -8.36
C ASP A 143 2.09 -4.89 -8.10
N PHE A 144 2.85 -5.77 -7.47
CA PHE A 144 4.26 -5.54 -7.22
C PHE A 144 5.15 -6.61 -7.84
N SER A 145 6.37 -6.22 -8.17
CA SER A 145 7.39 -7.09 -8.74
C SER A 145 8.75 -6.74 -8.13
N VAL A 146 9.38 -7.71 -7.47
CA VAL A 146 10.63 -7.54 -6.74
C VAL A 146 11.69 -8.42 -7.36
N PRO A 147 12.73 -7.85 -7.99
CA PRO A 147 13.82 -8.62 -8.54
C PRO A 147 14.61 -9.29 -7.42
N VAL A 148 14.88 -10.58 -7.59
CA VAL A 148 15.79 -11.35 -6.72
C VAL A 148 17.21 -11.07 -7.18
N GLY A 149 17.88 -10.13 -6.53
CA GLY A 149 19.29 -9.84 -6.81
C GLY A 149 20.19 -11.06 -6.61
N LYS A 150 21.30 -11.08 -7.38
CA LYS A 150 22.35 -12.09 -7.26
C LYS A 150 23.07 -12.01 -5.92
#